data_5ba8fdf2eac5af94cd3708f215aae703
#
_entry.id   5ba8fdf2eac5af94cd3708f215aae703
#
_cell.length_a   1.000
_cell.length_b   1.000
_cell.length_c   1.000
_cell.angle_alpha   90.00
_cell.angle_beta   90.00
_cell.angle_gamma   90.00
#
_symmetry.space_group_name_H-M   'P 1'
#
loop_
_entity.id
_entity.type
_entity.pdbx_description
1 polymer ?
#
loop_
_entity_poly.entity_id
_entity_poly.type
_entity_poly.pdbx_seq_one_letter_code
_entity_poly.pdbx_strand_id
1 'polypeptide(L)'
;MQYCFDTILDRTRERSKTWDFRTLKPGQLPMNGAETHFICPEPVRKAIHAVAEWPVYGYPYFTEDFSNAAAGWQKRRHNWECDPKWIEFVGGIVPGIAFAIQAVSRPGDKVLINTPAYDPFRTVIEANDRMLLESPLIINEEGAFFDWGNMETCFADPGTKAFILCDPHNPTGKSCTMEELLHIATLAEKYKVLVIVDEVHADFVYHGEHIAYPTVSLSAQQNSVVVMNPSKTFNVAGFRTGAIIIPNDELHKKINVKILAVKGISRTITGVAAFEACYGGQCDDYADQVRDYIYSNLRYLEQFLKERIPQIHLVHPDACFVCWLDCKGLGFGSQAELIDFFRSAGVLVTSGEEFDHNGRADGYVRMAYGFPRTQLQDALERLAAAVEKRGGDIHE
;
A
#
# COMPACT_ATOMS: atom_id res chain seq x y z
N MET A 1 24.62 7.51 -1.74
CA MET A 1 24.79 7.18 -3.20
C MET A 1 23.72 7.94 -3.96
N GLN A 2 24.00 8.37 -5.22
CA GLN A 2 22.96 9.03 -6.04
C GLN A 2 22.33 7.99 -6.97
N TYR A 3 20.99 7.92 -6.97
CA TYR A 3 20.21 6.99 -7.78
C TYR A 3 19.61 7.70 -8.98
N CYS A 4 19.46 6.97 -10.10
CA CYS A 4 18.79 7.47 -11.31
C CYS A 4 17.43 6.78 -11.45
N PHE A 5 16.36 7.56 -11.38
CA PHE A 5 14.99 7.07 -11.52
C PHE A 5 14.39 7.30 -12.92
N ASP A 6 15.14 7.90 -13.85
CA ASP A 6 14.71 8.13 -15.21
C ASP A 6 15.05 6.98 -16.18
N THR A 7 15.70 5.92 -15.67
CA THR A 7 16.05 4.76 -16.48
C THR A 7 14.79 3.97 -16.85
N ILE A 8 14.47 3.92 -18.14
CA ILE A 8 13.40 3.07 -18.65
C ILE A 8 13.94 1.65 -18.82
N LEU A 9 13.29 0.69 -18.17
CA LEU A 9 13.63 -0.73 -18.27
C LEU A 9 12.73 -1.42 -19.29
N ASP A 10 13.32 -2.30 -20.11
CA ASP A 10 12.54 -3.29 -20.86
C ASP A 10 12.04 -4.38 -19.91
N ARG A 11 10.77 -4.28 -19.52
CA ARG A 11 10.12 -5.21 -18.57
C ARG A 11 9.35 -6.33 -19.28
N THR A 12 9.45 -6.45 -20.59
CA THR A 12 8.73 -7.49 -21.36
C THR A 12 9.19 -8.91 -21.06
N ARG A 13 10.40 -9.07 -20.49
CA ARG A 13 10.98 -10.36 -20.07
C ARG A 13 10.70 -10.72 -18.63
N GLU A 14 10.08 -9.83 -17.86
CA GLU A 14 9.71 -10.09 -16.49
C GLU A 14 8.47 -10.97 -16.40
N ARG A 15 8.38 -11.75 -15.32
CA ARG A 15 7.15 -12.46 -14.94
C ARG A 15 6.31 -11.61 -13.97
N SER A 16 6.28 -10.29 -14.20
CA SER A 16 5.47 -9.36 -13.42
C SER A 16 4.01 -9.43 -13.87
N LYS A 17 3.09 -9.41 -12.90
CA LYS A 17 1.64 -9.33 -13.18
C LYS A 17 1.30 -8.03 -13.93
N THR A 18 1.93 -6.93 -13.56
CA THR A 18 1.69 -5.59 -14.15
C THR A 18 2.16 -5.53 -15.61
N TRP A 19 3.29 -6.19 -15.92
CA TRP A 19 3.87 -6.23 -17.27
C TRP A 19 3.63 -7.57 -17.98
N ASP A 20 2.48 -8.17 -17.76
CA ASP A 20 2.13 -9.42 -18.43
C ASP A 20 1.85 -9.16 -19.92
N PHE A 21 2.84 -9.45 -20.76
CA PHE A 21 2.76 -9.28 -22.21
C PHE A 21 1.63 -10.07 -22.89
N ARG A 22 1.04 -11.06 -22.19
CA ARG A 22 -0.12 -11.80 -22.69
C ARG A 22 -1.40 -10.98 -22.65
N THR A 23 -1.45 -9.96 -21.81
CA THR A 23 -2.61 -9.08 -21.59
C THR A 23 -2.37 -7.65 -22.06
N LEU A 24 -1.11 -7.18 -22.04
CA LEU A 24 -0.72 -5.87 -22.50
C LEU A 24 -0.59 -5.84 -24.03
N LYS A 25 -1.20 -4.84 -24.66
CA LYS A 25 -0.95 -4.54 -26.08
C LYS A 25 0.35 -3.73 -26.21
N PRO A 26 1.06 -3.85 -27.34
CA PRO A 26 2.25 -3.04 -27.58
C PRO A 26 1.98 -1.53 -27.40
N GLY A 27 2.85 -0.87 -26.67
CA GLY A 27 2.77 0.56 -26.42
C GLY A 27 1.84 0.99 -25.26
N GLN A 28 1.12 0.07 -24.61
CA GLN A 28 0.34 0.40 -23.42
C GLN A 28 1.25 0.61 -22.20
N LEU A 29 0.87 1.58 -21.37
CA LEU A 29 1.51 1.90 -20.10
C LEU A 29 0.66 1.37 -18.92
N PRO A 30 1.11 0.35 -18.19
CA PRO A 30 0.33 -0.26 -17.11
C PRO A 30 0.47 0.52 -15.80
N MET A 31 -0.27 1.63 -15.67
CA MET A 31 -0.31 2.47 -14.47
C MET A 31 -1.33 1.99 -13.43
N ASN A 32 -1.87 0.78 -13.60
CA ASN A 32 -2.84 0.15 -12.69
C ASN A 32 -2.18 -0.60 -11.51
N GLY A 33 -0.90 -0.98 -11.61
CA GLY A 33 -0.18 -1.69 -10.55
C GLY A 33 0.23 -0.77 -9.40
N ALA A 34 0.08 -1.22 -8.14
CA ALA A 34 0.68 -0.54 -7.00
C ALA A 34 2.14 -1.00 -6.81
N GLU A 35 2.96 -0.79 -7.81
CA GLU A 35 4.41 -1.01 -7.79
C GLU A 35 5.13 0.15 -8.48
N THR A 36 6.36 0.44 -8.07
CA THR A 36 7.20 1.43 -8.73
C THR A 36 7.92 0.81 -9.93
N HIS A 37 8.40 1.66 -10.85
CA HIS A 37 9.08 1.20 -12.06
C HIS A 37 10.58 1.55 -12.05
N PHE A 38 11.17 1.57 -10.86
CA PHE A 38 12.57 1.93 -10.64
C PHE A 38 13.44 0.71 -10.37
N ILE A 39 14.73 0.86 -10.63
CA ILE A 39 15.73 -0.17 -10.34
C ILE A 39 15.83 -0.33 -8.81
N CYS A 40 15.72 -1.57 -8.34
CA CYS A 40 16.00 -1.94 -6.96
C CYS A 40 17.45 -1.54 -6.57
N PRO A 41 17.68 -0.99 -5.36
CA PRO A 41 19.01 -0.50 -4.97
C PRO A 41 20.09 -1.58 -4.98
N GLU A 42 21.31 -1.16 -5.26
CA GLU A 42 22.44 -2.08 -5.45
C GLU A 42 22.72 -2.98 -4.25
N PRO A 43 22.67 -2.52 -2.97
CA PRO A 43 22.89 -3.40 -1.83
C PRO A 43 21.94 -4.60 -1.81
N VAL A 44 20.65 -4.39 -2.14
CA VAL A 44 19.64 -5.46 -2.21
C VAL A 44 19.96 -6.43 -3.35
N ARG A 45 20.32 -5.92 -4.53
CA ARG A 45 20.70 -6.75 -5.67
C ARG A 45 21.94 -7.59 -5.37
N LYS A 46 22.96 -7.01 -4.71
CA LYS A 46 24.16 -7.74 -4.27
C LYS A 46 23.83 -8.86 -3.28
N ALA A 47 22.97 -8.61 -2.29
CA ALA A 47 22.55 -9.63 -1.34
C ALA A 47 21.86 -10.82 -2.03
N ILE A 48 20.98 -10.55 -3.00
CA ILE A 48 20.30 -11.59 -3.77
C ILE A 48 21.30 -12.37 -4.65
N HIS A 49 22.22 -11.67 -5.31
CA HIS A 49 23.28 -12.32 -6.11
C HIS A 49 24.14 -13.26 -5.27
N ALA A 50 24.55 -12.84 -4.08
CA ALA A 50 25.33 -13.68 -3.17
C ALA A 50 24.59 -14.97 -2.79
N VAL A 51 23.26 -14.92 -2.59
CA VAL A 51 22.44 -16.12 -2.38
C VAL A 51 22.41 -17.00 -3.63
N ALA A 52 22.26 -16.40 -4.81
CA ALA A 52 22.12 -17.13 -6.07
C ALA A 52 23.42 -17.82 -6.51
N GLU A 53 24.58 -17.26 -6.16
CA GLU A 53 25.90 -17.84 -6.45
C GLU A 53 26.22 -19.05 -5.59
N TRP A 54 25.56 -19.23 -4.43
CA TRP A 54 25.76 -20.36 -3.56
C TRP A 54 25.08 -21.62 -4.16
N PRO A 55 25.79 -22.74 -4.34
CA PRO A 55 25.28 -23.86 -5.13
C PRO A 55 24.26 -24.77 -4.38
N VAL A 56 23.97 -24.48 -3.11
CA VAL A 56 23.07 -25.27 -2.26
C VAL A 56 22.03 -24.37 -1.61
N TYR A 57 20.74 -24.64 -1.87
CA TYR A 57 19.59 -23.87 -1.37
C TYR A 57 18.84 -24.64 -0.29
N GLY A 58 19.42 -24.71 0.90
CA GLY A 58 18.82 -25.37 2.07
C GLY A 58 17.71 -24.56 2.71
N TYR A 59 17.11 -25.12 3.76
CA TYR A 59 16.13 -24.38 4.56
C TYR A 59 16.81 -23.20 5.29
N PRO A 60 16.27 -21.96 5.19
CA PRO A 60 16.82 -20.83 5.91
C PRO A 60 16.62 -21.00 7.42
N TYR A 61 17.62 -20.60 8.20
CA TYR A 61 17.47 -20.39 9.64
C TYR A 61 17.33 -18.90 9.94
N PHE A 62 16.80 -18.58 11.10
CA PHE A 62 16.69 -17.18 11.55
C PHE A 62 17.88 -16.81 12.40
N THR A 63 18.46 -15.67 12.07
CA THR A 63 19.28 -14.89 12.95
C THR A 63 18.45 -13.73 13.50
N GLU A 64 18.96 -13.06 14.53
CA GLU A 64 18.37 -11.80 15.02
C GLU A 64 18.48 -10.66 13.99
N ASP A 65 19.23 -10.85 12.88
CA ASP A 65 19.47 -9.84 11.86
C ASP A 65 18.18 -9.38 11.19
N PHE A 66 17.24 -10.31 10.93
CA PHE A 66 15.95 -9.98 10.34
C PHE A 66 15.12 -9.05 11.25
N SER A 67 14.98 -9.40 12.53
CA SER A 67 14.21 -8.60 13.48
C SER A 67 14.93 -7.30 13.84
N ASN A 68 16.26 -7.33 13.95
CA ASN A 68 17.08 -6.14 14.15
C ASN A 68 17.01 -5.17 12.96
N ALA A 69 16.97 -5.68 11.72
CA ALA A 69 16.78 -4.85 10.52
C ALA A 69 15.42 -4.14 10.54
N ALA A 70 14.33 -4.87 10.85
CA ALA A 70 12.99 -4.28 10.95
C ALA A 70 12.90 -3.25 12.08
N ALA A 71 13.37 -3.58 13.29
CA ALA A 71 13.37 -2.66 14.44
C ALA A 71 14.24 -1.43 14.17
N GLY A 72 15.43 -1.65 13.57
CA GLY A 72 16.31 -0.57 13.16
C GLY A 72 15.69 0.37 12.13
N TRP A 73 14.92 -0.16 11.17
CA TRP A 73 14.18 0.63 10.21
C TRP A 73 13.13 1.50 10.88
N GLN A 74 12.29 0.91 11.74
CA GLN A 74 11.27 1.64 12.49
C GLN A 74 11.87 2.77 13.33
N LYS A 75 13.00 2.51 13.98
CA LYS A 75 13.69 3.54 14.76
C LYS A 75 14.22 4.68 13.87
N ARG A 76 14.88 4.37 12.75
CA ARG A 76 15.55 5.37 11.90
C ARG A 76 14.56 6.17 11.06
N ARG A 77 13.45 5.54 10.62
CA ARG A 77 12.53 6.13 9.64
C ARG A 77 11.25 6.67 10.25
N HIS A 78 10.81 6.08 11.36
CA HIS A 78 9.49 6.37 11.94
C HIS A 78 9.58 6.70 13.44
N ASN A 79 10.79 6.92 13.95
CA ASN A 79 11.06 7.28 15.35
C ASN A 79 10.39 6.35 16.37
N TRP A 80 10.20 5.07 16.01
CA TRP A 80 9.63 4.05 16.88
C TRP A 80 10.69 3.06 17.37
N GLU A 81 10.98 3.09 18.66
CA GLU A 81 11.84 2.10 19.31
C GLU A 81 11.03 0.82 19.61
N CYS A 82 10.98 -0.10 18.64
CA CYS A 82 10.35 -1.39 18.83
C CYS A 82 11.36 -2.45 19.25
N ASP A 83 10.96 -3.34 20.20
CA ASP A 83 11.80 -4.47 20.61
C ASP A 83 11.86 -5.50 19.47
N PRO A 84 13.04 -5.93 19.02
CA PRO A 84 13.17 -7.01 18.03
C PRO A 84 12.40 -8.30 18.37
N LYS A 85 12.15 -8.55 19.65
CA LYS A 85 11.36 -9.71 20.12
C LYS A 85 9.88 -9.64 19.79
N TRP A 86 9.37 -8.45 19.44
CA TRP A 86 7.97 -8.28 19.00
C TRP A 86 7.76 -8.69 17.55
N ILE A 87 8.84 -9.00 16.82
CA ILE A 87 8.84 -9.10 15.35
C ILE A 87 8.84 -10.56 14.91
N GLU A 88 7.82 -10.92 14.14
CA GLU A 88 7.73 -12.21 13.49
C GLU A 88 7.74 -12.05 11.96
N PHE A 89 8.28 -13.05 11.29
CA PHE A 89 8.24 -13.12 9.82
C PHE A 89 6.83 -13.46 9.33
N VAL A 90 6.42 -12.78 8.26
CA VAL A 90 5.24 -13.12 7.46
C VAL A 90 5.58 -13.07 5.96
N GLY A 91 4.92 -13.91 5.16
CA GLY A 91 5.12 -13.97 3.70
C GLY A 91 4.50 -12.80 2.94
N GLY A 92 4.29 -11.65 3.60
CA GLY A 92 3.68 -10.44 3.07
C GLY A 92 2.60 -9.87 3.99
N ILE A 93 2.02 -8.73 3.62
CA ILE A 93 1.04 -7.98 4.43
C ILE A 93 -0.24 -8.81 4.67
N VAL A 94 -0.86 -9.32 3.61
CA VAL A 94 -2.15 -10.03 3.69
C VAL A 94 -2.09 -11.26 4.61
N PRO A 95 -1.07 -12.14 4.55
CA PRO A 95 -0.90 -13.21 5.53
C PRO A 95 -0.77 -12.72 6.98
N GLY A 96 -0.03 -11.61 7.22
CA GLY A 96 0.09 -11.01 8.55
C GLY A 96 -1.26 -10.55 9.10
N ILE A 97 -2.05 -9.87 8.27
CA ILE A 97 -3.42 -9.45 8.62
C ILE A 97 -4.31 -10.68 8.92
N ALA A 98 -4.23 -11.74 8.10
CA ALA A 98 -5.01 -12.96 8.31
C ALA A 98 -4.73 -13.59 9.68
N PHE A 99 -3.46 -13.69 10.09
CA PHE A 99 -3.08 -14.23 11.40
C PHE A 99 -3.60 -13.37 12.56
N ALA A 100 -3.54 -12.04 12.42
CA ALA A 100 -4.06 -11.12 13.42
C ALA A 100 -5.59 -11.26 13.57
N ILE A 101 -6.33 -11.28 12.46
CA ILE A 101 -7.79 -11.49 12.44
C ILE A 101 -8.14 -12.83 13.12
N GLN A 102 -7.48 -13.93 12.75
CA GLN A 102 -7.73 -15.25 13.29
C GLN A 102 -7.42 -15.37 14.79
N ALA A 103 -6.49 -14.56 15.30
CA ALA A 103 -6.09 -14.59 16.70
C ALA A 103 -7.09 -13.91 17.64
N VAL A 104 -7.85 -12.90 17.14
CA VAL A 104 -8.72 -12.05 17.98
C VAL A 104 -10.21 -12.22 17.68
N SER A 105 -10.57 -12.95 16.64
CA SER A 105 -11.96 -13.10 16.19
C SER A 105 -12.32 -14.55 15.90
N ARG A 106 -13.61 -14.81 15.74
CA ARG A 106 -14.22 -16.09 15.36
C ARG A 106 -14.99 -15.92 14.04
N PRO A 107 -15.32 -17.01 13.31
CA PRO A 107 -16.27 -16.95 12.22
C PRO A 107 -17.55 -16.23 12.61
N GLY A 108 -17.99 -15.29 11.74
CA GLY A 108 -19.16 -14.43 11.98
C GLY A 108 -18.88 -13.12 12.73
N ASP A 109 -17.72 -12.97 13.37
CA ASP A 109 -17.30 -11.67 13.91
C ASP A 109 -17.00 -10.68 12.77
N LYS A 110 -17.04 -9.38 13.08
CA LYS A 110 -16.84 -8.30 12.11
C LYS A 110 -15.42 -7.74 12.15
N VAL A 111 -14.92 -7.39 10.97
CA VAL A 111 -13.67 -6.65 10.80
C VAL A 111 -13.96 -5.38 10.03
N LEU A 112 -13.60 -4.24 10.63
CA LEU A 112 -13.82 -2.90 10.10
C LEU A 112 -12.70 -2.52 9.13
N ILE A 113 -13.05 -1.86 8.02
CA ILE A 113 -12.14 -1.15 7.13
C ILE A 113 -12.71 0.21 6.75
N ASN A 114 -11.87 1.15 6.31
CA ASN A 114 -12.32 2.35 5.61
C ASN A 114 -12.37 2.08 4.11
N THR A 115 -13.43 2.55 3.44
CA THR A 115 -13.56 2.47 1.97
C THR A 115 -13.50 3.86 1.33
N PRO A 116 -12.99 3.97 0.06
CA PRO A 116 -12.49 2.90 -0.82
C PRO A 116 -11.26 2.23 -0.20
N ALA A 117 -11.08 0.92 -0.37
CA ALA A 117 -10.04 0.15 0.30
C ALA A 117 -9.27 -0.75 -0.67
N TYR A 118 -8.04 -1.10 -0.31
CA TYR A 118 -7.28 -2.14 -0.99
C TYR A 118 -8.05 -3.47 -0.93
N ASP A 119 -8.55 -3.96 -2.08
CA ASP A 119 -9.47 -5.11 -2.17
C ASP A 119 -9.02 -6.38 -1.44
N PRO A 120 -7.73 -6.73 -1.37
CA PRO A 120 -7.29 -7.85 -0.55
C PRO A 120 -7.64 -7.78 0.95
N PHE A 121 -8.00 -6.61 1.51
CA PHE A 121 -8.55 -6.54 2.86
C PHE A 121 -9.93 -7.19 2.93
N ARG A 122 -10.82 -6.89 1.99
CA ARG A 122 -12.12 -7.58 1.84
C ARG A 122 -11.91 -9.08 1.70
N THR A 123 -11.09 -9.47 0.72
CA THR A 123 -10.82 -10.87 0.40
C THR A 123 -10.31 -11.65 1.63
N VAL A 124 -9.37 -11.09 2.41
CA VAL A 124 -8.82 -11.79 3.58
C VAL A 124 -9.82 -11.88 4.73
N ILE A 125 -10.71 -10.89 4.89
CA ILE A 125 -11.78 -10.90 5.89
C ILE A 125 -12.78 -12.03 5.56
N GLU A 126 -13.31 -12.03 4.34
CA GLU A 126 -14.32 -12.98 3.88
C GLU A 126 -13.77 -14.41 3.78
N ALA A 127 -12.55 -14.59 3.26
CA ALA A 127 -11.89 -15.91 3.18
C ALA A 127 -11.58 -16.53 4.56
N ASN A 128 -11.65 -15.74 5.62
CA ASN A 128 -11.53 -16.21 6.99
C ASN A 128 -12.90 -16.33 7.70
N ASP A 129 -14.02 -16.33 6.98
CA ASP A 129 -15.38 -16.40 7.51
C ASP A 129 -15.75 -15.25 8.47
N ARG A 130 -15.13 -14.07 8.31
CA ARG A 130 -15.48 -12.86 9.04
C ARG A 130 -16.38 -11.99 8.17
N MET A 131 -17.21 -11.19 8.84
CA MET A 131 -18.07 -10.23 8.17
C MET A 131 -17.30 -8.93 7.93
N LEU A 132 -17.35 -8.43 6.71
CA LEU A 132 -16.82 -7.11 6.40
C LEU A 132 -17.74 -6.04 7.00
N LEU A 133 -17.17 -5.07 7.69
CA LEU A 133 -17.82 -3.84 8.11
C LEU A 133 -17.08 -2.65 7.47
N GLU A 134 -17.82 -1.73 6.88
CA GLU A 134 -17.24 -0.61 6.15
C GLU A 134 -17.59 0.72 6.81
N SER A 135 -16.60 1.59 6.92
CA SER A 135 -16.78 3.00 7.24
C SER A 135 -16.24 3.84 6.08
N PRO A 136 -17.12 4.37 5.20
CA PRO A 136 -16.68 5.15 4.06
C PRO A 136 -15.94 6.42 4.47
N LEU A 137 -14.85 6.74 3.77
CA LEU A 137 -14.19 8.03 3.88
C LEU A 137 -15.02 9.11 3.19
N ILE A 138 -14.97 10.31 3.72
CA ILE A 138 -15.45 11.52 3.05
C ILE A 138 -14.34 11.97 2.09
N ILE A 139 -14.63 12.01 0.80
CA ILE A 139 -13.64 12.33 -0.24
C ILE A 139 -14.05 13.60 -0.98
N ASN A 140 -13.11 14.53 -1.11
CA ASN A 140 -13.24 15.74 -1.92
C ASN A 140 -11.87 16.09 -2.56
N GLU A 141 -11.75 17.23 -3.22
CA GLU A 141 -10.51 17.68 -3.86
C GLU A 141 -9.37 17.94 -2.85
N GLU A 142 -9.70 18.26 -1.59
CA GLU A 142 -8.71 18.52 -0.53
C GLU A 142 -8.09 17.24 0.01
N GLY A 143 -8.76 16.08 -0.20
CA GLY A 143 -8.26 14.78 0.25
C GLY A 143 -9.35 13.83 0.72
N ALA A 144 -8.95 12.91 1.57
CA ALA A 144 -9.82 11.90 2.19
C ALA A 144 -9.84 12.06 3.70
N PHE A 145 -11.03 12.02 4.30
CA PHE A 145 -11.25 12.29 5.72
C PHE A 145 -12.08 11.19 6.36
N PHE A 146 -11.86 10.94 7.65
CA PHE A 146 -12.69 9.99 8.40
C PHE A 146 -14.08 10.56 8.68
N ASP A 147 -15.12 9.77 8.46
CA ASP A 147 -16.45 10.02 9.04
C ASP A 147 -16.45 9.49 10.49
N TRP A 148 -16.09 10.34 11.42
CA TRP A 148 -15.93 9.96 12.83
C TRP A 148 -17.23 9.44 13.45
N GLY A 149 -18.39 9.96 13.05
CA GLY A 149 -19.68 9.50 13.53
C GLY A 149 -19.98 8.07 13.08
N ASN A 150 -19.71 7.78 11.80
CA ASN A 150 -19.84 6.45 11.24
C ASN A 150 -18.80 5.50 11.83
N MET A 151 -17.53 5.93 11.95
CA MET A 151 -16.47 5.13 12.57
C MET A 151 -16.83 4.74 14.00
N GLU A 152 -17.25 5.67 14.85
CA GLU A 152 -17.64 5.35 16.23
C GLU A 152 -18.79 4.34 16.26
N THR A 153 -19.78 4.48 15.38
CA THR A 153 -20.88 3.52 15.24
C THR A 153 -20.37 2.12 14.89
N CYS A 154 -19.42 2.02 13.97
CA CYS A 154 -18.80 0.76 13.58
C CYS A 154 -17.95 0.14 14.69
N PHE A 155 -17.19 0.95 15.44
CA PHE A 155 -16.43 0.48 16.58
C PHE A 155 -17.34 0.00 17.73
N ALA A 156 -18.49 0.65 17.94
CA ALA A 156 -19.48 0.33 18.97
C ALA A 156 -20.27 -0.95 18.69
N ASP A 157 -20.26 -1.45 17.45
CA ASP A 157 -20.93 -2.71 17.12
C ASP A 157 -20.27 -3.88 17.90
N PRO A 158 -21.00 -4.65 18.71
CA PRO A 158 -20.42 -5.69 19.55
C PRO A 158 -19.79 -6.84 18.77
N GLY A 159 -20.10 -6.97 17.47
CA GLY A 159 -19.46 -7.93 16.56
C GLY A 159 -18.08 -7.49 16.09
N THR A 160 -17.75 -6.19 16.16
CA THR A 160 -16.45 -5.67 15.68
C THR A 160 -15.33 -6.11 16.60
N LYS A 161 -14.34 -6.83 16.05
CA LYS A 161 -13.18 -7.36 16.80
C LYS A 161 -11.85 -6.79 16.34
N ALA A 162 -11.77 -6.34 15.09
CA ALA A 162 -10.58 -5.73 14.55
C ALA A 162 -10.94 -4.60 13.58
N PHE A 163 -10.05 -3.64 13.48
CA PHE A 163 -10.03 -2.58 12.48
C PHE A 163 -8.73 -2.65 11.70
N ILE A 164 -8.79 -2.72 10.38
CA ILE A 164 -7.60 -2.63 9.53
C ILE A 164 -7.41 -1.16 9.16
N LEU A 165 -6.38 -0.56 9.73
CA LEU A 165 -5.93 0.78 9.42
C LEU A 165 -4.84 0.71 8.34
N CYS A 166 -5.12 1.22 7.15
CA CYS A 166 -4.11 1.40 6.10
C CYS A 166 -3.55 2.82 6.23
N ASP A 167 -2.31 2.93 6.68
CA ASP A 167 -1.68 4.25 6.88
C ASP A 167 -0.21 4.23 6.46
N PRO A 168 0.15 4.95 5.39
CA PRO A 168 -0.71 5.74 4.47
C PRO A 168 -1.70 4.91 3.65
N HIS A 169 -2.82 5.51 3.33
CA HIS A 169 -4.00 4.86 2.79
C HIS A 169 -3.93 4.64 1.27
N ASN A 170 -4.14 3.43 0.82
CA ASN A 170 -4.34 3.08 -0.59
C ASN A 170 -5.85 2.80 -0.82
N PRO A 171 -6.55 3.57 -1.71
CA PRO A 171 -5.99 4.28 -2.87
C PRO A 171 -5.83 5.80 -2.72
N THR A 172 -6.28 6.42 -1.63
CA THR A 172 -6.43 7.88 -1.56
C THR A 172 -5.12 8.64 -1.30
N GLY A 173 -4.09 7.96 -0.77
CA GLY A 173 -2.84 8.59 -0.38
C GLY A 173 -2.91 9.37 0.94
N LYS A 174 -4.04 9.29 1.69
CA LYS A 174 -4.16 9.91 3.02
C LYS A 174 -3.10 9.36 3.96
N SER A 175 -2.45 10.25 4.71
CA SER A 175 -1.64 9.91 5.89
C SER A 175 -2.31 10.49 7.13
N CYS A 176 -2.38 9.68 8.20
CA CYS A 176 -3.07 10.07 9.42
C CYS A 176 -2.26 11.10 10.21
N THR A 177 -2.95 12.08 10.77
CA THR A 177 -2.39 13.01 11.75
C THR A 177 -2.29 12.38 13.13
N MET A 178 -1.47 12.96 14.02
CA MET A 178 -1.39 12.54 15.42
C MET A 178 -2.77 12.57 16.11
N GLU A 179 -3.58 13.58 15.83
CA GLU A 179 -4.92 13.74 16.40
C GLU A 179 -5.85 12.61 15.94
N GLU A 180 -5.83 12.29 14.66
CA GLU A 180 -6.63 11.18 14.09
C GLU A 180 -6.21 9.84 14.68
N LEU A 181 -4.91 9.57 14.78
CA LEU A 181 -4.39 8.33 15.37
C LEU A 181 -4.76 8.21 16.86
N LEU A 182 -4.69 9.30 17.64
CA LEU A 182 -5.15 9.34 19.04
C LEU A 182 -6.65 9.10 19.16
N HIS A 183 -7.45 9.62 18.23
CA HIS A 183 -8.88 9.38 18.21
C HIS A 183 -9.19 7.90 17.92
N ILE A 184 -8.52 7.31 16.92
CA ILE A 184 -8.63 5.87 16.63
C ILE A 184 -8.24 5.05 17.87
N ALA A 185 -7.13 5.40 18.54
CA ALA A 185 -6.69 4.71 19.75
C ALA A 185 -7.74 4.76 20.87
N THR A 186 -8.38 5.93 21.04
CA THR A 186 -9.45 6.12 22.02
C THR A 186 -10.68 5.25 21.73
N LEU A 187 -11.11 5.18 20.46
CA LEU A 187 -12.21 4.31 20.05
C LEU A 187 -11.86 2.83 20.23
N ALA A 188 -10.65 2.45 19.80
CA ALA A 188 -10.16 1.08 19.89
C ALA A 188 -10.08 0.57 21.35
N GLU A 189 -9.62 1.41 22.27
CA GLU A 189 -9.59 1.11 23.70
C GLU A 189 -10.99 1.01 24.28
N LYS A 190 -11.85 2.01 24.01
CA LYS A 190 -13.23 2.08 24.52
C LYS A 190 -14.04 0.85 24.14
N TYR A 191 -13.93 0.40 22.90
CA TYR A 191 -14.73 -0.70 22.34
C TYR A 191 -13.98 -2.04 22.29
N LYS A 192 -12.71 -2.10 22.71
CA LYS A 192 -11.85 -3.29 22.74
C LYS A 192 -11.68 -3.93 21.35
N VAL A 193 -11.47 -3.10 20.36
CA VAL A 193 -11.22 -3.50 18.97
C VAL A 193 -9.71 -3.45 18.71
N LEU A 194 -9.12 -4.56 18.21
CA LEU A 194 -7.71 -4.58 17.83
C LEU A 194 -7.49 -3.70 16.60
N VAL A 195 -6.44 -2.88 16.59
CA VAL A 195 -6.02 -2.16 15.39
C VAL A 195 -4.91 -2.93 14.67
N ILE A 196 -5.17 -3.31 13.42
CA ILE A 196 -4.20 -3.95 12.53
C ILE A 196 -3.73 -2.89 11.56
N VAL A 197 -2.48 -2.44 11.67
CA VAL A 197 -1.95 -1.32 10.89
C VAL A 197 -1.15 -1.86 9.71
N ASP A 198 -1.55 -1.46 8.49
CA ASP A 198 -0.78 -1.70 7.27
C ASP A 198 0.06 -0.46 6.95
N GLU A 199 1.37 -0.53 7.27
CA GLU A 199 2.34 0.56 7.05
C GLU A 199 3.18 0.37 5.78
N VAL A 200 2.71 -0.37 4.80
CA VAL A 200 3.50 -0.69 3.59
C VAL A 200 3.87 0.54 2.76
N HIS A 201 3.16 1.66 2.92
CA HIS A 201 3.41 2.94 2.25
C HIS A 201 4.08 3.99 3.15
N ALA A 202 4.47 3.66 4.38
CA ALA A 202 4.99 4.57 5.40
C ALA A 202 6.18 5.43 4.91
N ASP A 203 7.06 4.88 4.07
CA ASP A 203 8.23 5.59 3.55
C ASP A 203 7.91 6.69 2.52
N PHE A 204 6.64 6.81 2.08
CA PHE A 204 6.21 7.75 1.03
C PHE A 204 5.39 8.92 1.55
N VAL A 205 5.51 9.29 2.81
CA VAL A 205 4.92 10.53 3.34
C VAL A 205 5.70 11.73 2.81
N TYR A 206 5.00 12.71 2.21
CA TYR A 206 5.61 13.83 1.49
C TYR A 206 5.92 15.02 2.38
N HIS A 207 5.12 15.23 3.40
CA HIS A 207 5.27 16.34 4.34
C HIS A 207 5.30 15.84 5.78
N GLY A 208 6.35 16.17 6.50
CA GLY A 208 6.58 15.63 7.84
C GLY A 208 7.13 14.19 7.81
N GLU A 209 6.77 13.43 8.83
CA GLU A 209 7.19 12.04 9.01
C GLU A 209 5.96 11.15 9.23
N HIS A 210 6.04 9.90 8.80
CA HIS A 210 5.03 8.91 9.17
C HIS A 210 5.04 8.71 10.69
N ILE A 211 3.84 8.69 11.27
CA ILE A 211 3.66 8.45 12.71
C ILE A 211 3.27 6.99 12.90
N ALA A 212 4.19 6.18 13.41
CA ALA A 212 3.87 4.78 13.71
C ALA A 212 2.77 4.71 14.77
N TYR A 213 1.62 4.10 14.46
CA TYR A 213 0.45 4.07 15.34
C TYR A 213 0.75 3.62 16.78
N PRO A 214 1.63 2.62 17.05
CA PRO A 214 1.94 2.21 18.43
C PRO A 214 2.62 3.29 19.28
N THR A 215 3.11 4.39 18.66
CA THR A 215 3.80 5.46 19.39
C THR A 215 2.87 6.50 19.99
N VAL A 216 1.60 6.54 19.57
CA VAL A 216 0.68 7.60 19.98
C VAL A 216 0.19 7.47 21.43
N SER A 217 0.15 6.25 21.97
CA SER A 217 -0.15 6.00 23.38
C SER A 217 0.24 4.57 23.78
N LEU A 218 0.35 4.32 25.10
CA LEU A 218 0.59 2.96 25.59
C LEU A 218 -0.58 2.02 25.25
N SER A 219 -1.80 2.52 25.25
CA SER A 219 -2.99 1.75 24.84
C SER A 219 -2.91 1.36 23.38
N ALA A 220 -2.54 2.29 22.48
CA ALA A 220 -2.32 2.00 21.07
C ALA A 220 -1.24 0.93 20.87
N GLN A 221 -0.11 1.04 21.59
CA GLN A 221 0.95 0.04 21.51
C GLN A 221 0.47 -1.36 21.94
N GLN A 222 -0.27 -1.46 23.04
CA GLN A 222 -0.73 -2.73 23.58
C GLN A 222 -1.94 -3.34 22.85
N ASN A 223 -2.68 -2.53 22.08
CA ASN A 223 -3.89 -2.95 21.36
C ASN A 223 -3.71 -2.83 19.84
N SER A 224 -2.50 -3.05 19.35
CA SER A 224 -2.24 -3.06 17.91
C SER A 224 -1.25 -4.13 17.47
N VAL A 225 -1.28 -4.39 16.19
CA VAL A 225 -0.22 -5.06 15.43
C VAL A 225 0.10 -4.24 14.19
N VAL A 226 1.37 -4.18 13.84
CA VAL A 226 1.82 -3.48 12.62
C VAL A 226 2.34 -4.51 11.62
N VAL A 227 1.89 -4.42 10.37
CA VAL A 227 2.43 -5.22 9.27
C VAL A 227 3.22 -4.32 8.34
N MET A 228 4.46 -4.74 8.02
CA MET A 228 5.37 -3.99 7.17
C MET A 228 6.11 -4.89 6.18
N ASN A 229 6.47 -4.36 5.04
CA ASN A 229 7.36 -5.03 4.11
C ASN A 229 8.13 -4.03 3.22
N PRO A 230 9.28 -4.43 2.65
CA PRO A 230 10.10 -3.57 1.80
C PRO A 230 9.58 -3.46 0.35
N SER A 231 8.47 -4.11 0.03
CA SER A 231 8.00 -4.33 -1.35
C SER A 231 7.77 -3.06 -2.13
N LYS A 232 7.24 -2.02 -1.48
CA LYS A 232 6.86 -0.78 -2.16
C LYS A 232 8.04 0.17 -2.29
N THR A 233 8.76 0.36 -1.20
CA THR A 233 9.92 1.26 -1.15
C THR A 233 11.05 0.81 -2.07
N PHE A 234 11.33 -0.50 -2.12
CA PHE A 234 12.48 -1.05 -2.83
C PHE A 234 12.15 -1.88 -4.07
N ASN A 235 10.87 -1.93 -4.45
CA ASN A 235 10.39 -2.69 -5.62
C ASN A 235 10.75 -4.18 -5.57
N VAL A 236 10.52 -4.83 -4.42
CA VAL A 236 10.89 -6.22 -4.15
C VAL A 236 9.70 -7.13 -3.84
N ALA A 237 8.51 -6.81 -4.31
CA ALA A 237 7.27 -7.55 -4.05
C ALA A 237 7.33 -9.04 -4.43
N GLY A 238 8.15 -9.39 -5.42
CA GLY A 238 8.32 -10.76 -5.90
C GLY A 238 8.96 -11.70 -4.87
N PHE A 239 9.66 -11.17 -3.86
CA PHE A 239 10.30 -11.99 -2.83
C PHE A 239 9.37 -12.41 -1.69
N ARG A 240 8.15 -11.85 -1.61
CA ARG A 240 7.12 -12.28 -0.65
C ARG A 240 7.64 -12.34 0.78
N THR A 241 8.27 -11.27 1.23
CA THR A 241 8.86 -11.11 2.56
C THR A 241 8.23 -9.93 3.29
N GLY A 242 8.03 -10.04 4.59
CA GLY A 242 7.47 -9.00 5.44
C GLY A 242 7.60 -9.37 6.91
N ALA A 243 7.24 -8.44 7.76
CA ALA A 243 7.23 -8.60 9.20
C ALA A 243 5.88 -8.18 9.79
N ILE A 244 5.51 -8.81 10.90
CA ILE A 244 4.45 -8.38 11.79
C ILE A 244 5.06 -8.04 13.15
N ILE A 245 4.77 -6.86 13.67
CA ILE A 245 5.27 -6.35 14.95
C ILE A 245 4.14 -6.40 15.94
N ILE A 246 4.34 -7.08 17.07
CA ILE A 246 3.30 -7.40 18.06
C ILE A 246 3.80 -7.04 19.46
N PRO A 247 3.60 -5.81 19.94
CA PRO A 247 4.12 -5.35 21.23
C PRO A 247 3.52 -6.05 22.46
N ASN A 248 2.29 -6.54 22.37
CA ASN A 248 1.59 -7.20 23.46
C ASN A 248 1.91 -8.68 23.52
N ASP A 249 2.48 -9.16 24.63
CA ASP A 249 2.94 -10.55 24.81
C ASP A 249 1.82 -11.60 24.66
N GLU A 250 0.62 -11.32 25.16
CA GLU A 250 -0.50 -12.27 25.06
C GLU A 250 -1.05 -12.35 23.64
N LEU A 251 -1.10 -11.21 22.96
CA LEU A 251 -1.47 -11.15 21.54
C LEU A 251 -0.40 -11.83 20.69
N HIS A 252 0.88 -11.61 20.99
CA HIS A 252 2.01 -12.25 20.32
C HIS A 252 1.90 -13.79 20.39
N LYS A 253 1.68 -14.34 21.59
CA LYS A 253 1.47 -15.80 21.75
C LYS A 253 0.31 -16.31 20.86
N LYS A 254 -0.84 -15.61 20.85
CA LYS A 254 -2.00 -16.00 20.06
C LYS A 254 -1.73 -15.97 18.56
N ILE A 255 -1.09 -14.92 18.06
CA ILE A 255 -0.76 -14.77 16.64
C ILE A 255 0.31 -15.79 16.23
N ASN A 256 1.34 -16.00 17.06
CA ASN A 256 2.42 -16.96 16.76
C ASN A 256 1.89 -18.38 16.61
N VAL A 257 0.90 -18.80 17.40
CA VAL A 257 0.22 -20.09 17.18
C VAL A 257 -0.39 -20.20 15.78
N LYS A 258 -0.95 -19.10 15.23
CA LYS A 258 -1.52 -19.08 13.87
C LYS A 258 -0.42 -19.15 12.81
N ILE A 259 0.67 -18.42 13.00
CA ILE A 259 1.85 -18.47 12.11
C ILE A 259 2.42 -19.89 12.07
N LEU A 260 2.62 -20.53 13.22
CA LEU A 260 3.18 -21.87 13.34
C LEU A 260 2.26 -22.97 12.75
N ALA A 261 0.93 -22.77 12.81
CA ALA A 261 -0.03 -23.73 12.24
C ALA A 261 0.09 -23.85 10.72
N VAL A 262 0.61 -22.82 10.06
CA VAL A 262 0.82 -22.78 8.61
C VAL A 262 2.32 -22.93 8.29
N LYS A 263 2.88 -24.12 8.55
CA LYS A 263 4.30 -24.45 8.26
C LYS A 263 4.74 -24.14 6.82
N GLY A 264 3.80 -23.93 5.90
CA GLY A 264 4.08 -23.62 4.49
C GLY A 264 4.39 -22.15 4.19
N ILE A 265 4.25 -21.21 5.15
CA ILE A 265 4.79 -19.86 4.99
C ILE A 265 6.28 -19.93 5.33
N SER A 266 6.99 -20.61 4.47
CA SER A 266 8.42 -20.75 4.57
C SER A 266 9.08 -19.47 4.14
N ARG A 267 9.98 -19.00 4.98
CA ARG A 267 10.95 -17.97 4.63
C ARG A 267 11.76 -18.46 3.43
N THR A 268 11.88 -17.62 2.41
CA THR A 268 12.80 -17.92 1.32
C THR A 268 14.16 -17.31 1.62
N ILE A 269 15.25 -18.00 1.28
CA ILE A 269 16.61 -17.49 1.51
C ILE A 269 16.78 -16.13 0.86
N THR A 270 16.28 -15.97 -0.38
CA THR A 270 16.31 -14.72 -1.12
C THR A 270 15.43 -13.63 -0.50
N GLY A 271 14.26 -14.00 0.06
CA GLY A 271 13.37 -13.06 0.73
C GLY A 271 13.97 -12.50 2.02
N VAL A 272 14.62 -13.35 2.83
CA VAL A 272 15.33 -12.92 4.03
C VAL A 272 16.48 -12.00 3.67
N ALA A 273 17.35 -12.40 2.73
CA ALA A 273 18.48 -11.58 2.29
C ALA A 273 18.04 -10.23 1.71
N ALA A 274 16.95 -10.21 0.94
CA ALA A 274 16.39 -8.97 0.41
C ALA A 274 15.85 -8.06 1.52
N PHE A 275 15.12 -8.63 2.50
CA PHE A 275 14.56 -7.88 3.62
C PHE A 275 15.67 -7.24 4.48
N GLU A 276 16.67 -8.02 4.88
CA GLU A 276 17.80 -7.56 5.67
C GLU A 276 18.59 -6.47 4.95
N ALA A 277 18.83 -6.63 3.63
CA ALA A 277 19.51 -5.62 2.83
C ALA A 277 18.70 -4.34 2.65
N CYS A 278 17.37 -4.44 2.51
CA CYS A 278 16.48 -3.28 2.42
C CYS A 278 16.49 -2.46 3.72
N TYR A 279 16.36 -3.12 4.87
CA TYR A 279 16.13 -2.47 6.16
C TYR A 279 17.39 -2.35 7.03
N GLY A 280 18.52 -2.91 6.60
CA GLY A 280 19.78 -2.90 7.34
C GLY A 280 20.54 -1.58 7.34
N GLY A 281 19.98 -0.49 6.84
CA GLY A 281 20.55 0.85 6.86
C GLY A 281 21.36 1.24 5.62
N GLN A 282 21.69 0.31 4.74
CA GLN A 282 22.46 0.59 3.51
C GLN A 282 21.61 1.21 2.39
N CYS A 283 20.30 1.22 2.55
CA CYS A 283 19.35 1.71 1.55
C CYS A 283 18.52 2.91 2.03
N ASP A 284 18.86 3.53 3.18
CA ASP A 284 18.14 4.66 3.74
C ASP A 284 18.14 5.84 2.76
N ASP A 285 19.27 6.13 2.11
CA ASP A 285 19.42 7.17 1.09
C ASP A 285 18.61 6.90 -0.19
N TYR A 286 18.36 5.61 -0.53
CA TYR A 286 17.46 5.27 -1.64
C TYR A 286 16.01 5.60 -1.31
N ALA A 287 15.55 5.26 -0.10
CA ALA A 287 14.19 5.55 0.33
C ALA A 287 13.88 7.05 0.29
N ASP A 288 14.83 7.90 0.72
CA ASP A 288 14.68 9.36 0.62
C ASP A 288 14.60 9.83 -0.83
N GLN A 289 15.55 9.41 -1.66
CA GLN A 289 15.62 9.85 -3.06
C GLN A 289 14.43 9.37 -3.89
N VAL A 290 13.94 8.14 -3.68
CA VAL A 290 12.79 7.63 -4.41
C VAL A 290 11.50 8.34 -3.99
N ARG A 291 11.31 8.64 -2.69
CA ARG A 291 10.21 9.46 -2.20
C ARG A 291 10.21 10.84 -2.84
N ASP A 292 11.36 11.53 -2.81
CA ASP A 292 11.48 12.90 -3.35
C ASP A 292 11.24 12.93 -4.88
N TYR A 293 11.73 11.92 -5.59
CA TYR A 293 11.47 11.79 -7.02
C TYR A 293 9.97 11.57 -7.32
N ILE A 294 9.32 10.66 -6.57
CA ILE A 294 7.88 10.39 -6.69
C ILE A 294 7.07 11.63 -6.33
N TYR A 295 7.45 12.37 -5.29
CA TYR A 295 6.81 13.63 -4.96
C TYR A 295 6.94 14.66 -6.10
N SER A 296 8.09 14.72 -6.74
CA SER A 296 8.24 15.58 -7.93
C SER A 296 7.33 15.15 -9.09
N ASN A 297 7.08 13.84 -9.26
CA ASN A 297 6.11 13.31 -10.22
C ASN A 297 4.67 13.70 -9.87
N LEU A 298 4.30 13.66 -8.58
CA LEU A 298 2.99 14.10 -8.11
C LEU A 298 2.76 15.58 -8.47
N ARG A 299 3.73 16.45 -8.19
CA ARG A 299 3.63 17.88 -8.49
C ARG A 299 3.47 18.13 -10.00
N TYR A 300 4.17 17.37 -10.81
CA TYR A 300 4.02 17.44 -12.27
C TYR A 300 2.63 16.97 -12.72
N LEU A 301 2.15 15.83 -12.19
CA LEU A 301 0.81 15.30 -12.46
C LEU A 301 -0.28 16.31 -12.10
N GLU A 302 -0.22 16.88 -10.91
CA GLU A 302 -1.17 17.88 -10.41
C GLU A 302 -1.26 19.10 -11.33
N GLN A 303 -0.10 19.68 -11.68
CA GLN A 303 -0.05 20.81 -12.58
C GLN A 303 -0.58 20.45 -13.98
N PHE A 304 -0.19 19.29 -14.50
CA PHE A 304 -0.62 18.84 -15.82
C PHE A 304 -2.14 18.65 -15.90
N LEU A 305 -2.74 17.99 -14.92
CA LEU A 305 -4.21 17.81 -14.87
C LEU A 305 -4.91 19.16 -14.84
N LYS A 306 -4.49 20.06 -13.97
CA LYS A 306 -5.08 21.40 -13.84
C LYS A 306 -5.02 22.21 -15.15
N GLU A 307 -3.91 22.12 -15.89
CA GLU A 307 -3.70 22.92 -17.10
C GLU A 307 -4.28 22.28 -18.36
N ARG A 308 -4.24 20.93 -18.47
CA ARG A 308 -4.51 20.23 -19.72
C ARG A 308 -5.75 19.33 -19.67
N ILE A 309 -6.16 18.86 -18.49
CA ILE A 309 -7.30 17.95 -18.33
C ILE A 309 -8.11 18.35 -17.07
N PRO A 310 -8.68 19.57 -17.03
CA PRO A 310 -9.38 20.07 -15.85
C PRO A 310 -10.64 19.29 -15.50
N GLN A 311 -11.11 18.38 -16.35
CA GLN A 311 -12.23 17.48 -16.12
C GLN A 311 -11.87 16.30 -15.18
N ILE A 312 -10.59 16.06 -14.93
CA ILE A 312 -10.10 15.05 -13.99
C ILE A 312 -9.54 15.76 -12.76
N HIS A 313 -10.12 15.49 -11.60
CA HIS A 313 -9.69 16.09 -10.34
C HIS A 313 -8.83 15.09 -9.54
N LEU A 314 -7.67 15.53 -9.12
CA LEU A 314 -6.83 14.77 -8.21
C LEU A 314 -7.36 14.94 -6.80
N VAL A 315 -7.73 13.84 -6.13
CA VAL A 315 -7.89 13.83 -4.66
C VAL A 315 -6.50 13.96 -4.05
N HIS A 316 -6.25 15.05 -3.34
CA HIS A 316 -4.90 15.41 -2.90
C HIS A 316 -4.31 14.34 -1.95
N PRO A 317 -3.19 13.69 -2.32
CA PRO A 317 -2.57 12.67 -1.48
C PRO A 317 -1.47 13.26 -0.60
N ASP A 318 -1.41 12.85 0.68
CA ASP A 318 -0.32 13.18 1.60
C ASP A 318 0.91 12.28 1.38
N ALA A 319 0.68 11.12 0.75
CA ALA A 319 1.66 10.04 0.66
C ALA A 319 1.40 9.11 -0.54
N CYS A 320 2.11 8.00 -0.60
CA CYS A 320 2.02 6.94 -1.62
C CYS A 320 2.65 7.30 -2.96
N PHE A 321 2.53 6.39 -3.92
CA PHE A 321 2.89 6.59 -5.33
C PHE A 321 1.75 6.20 -6.27
N VAL A 322 0.55 6.10 -5.71
CA VAL A 322 -0.72 5.96 -6.40
C VAL A 322 -1.60 7.14 -6.04
N CYS A 323 -2.43 7.57 -6.97
CA CYS A 323 -3.40 8.64 -6.76
C CYS A 323 -4.81 8.20 -7.09
N TRP A 324 -5.76 8.86 -6.44
CA TRP A 324 -7.19 8.67 -6.65
C TRP A 324 -7.70 9.84 -7.48
N LEU A 325 -8.23 9.53 -8.66
CA LEU A 325 -8.67 10.53 -9.64
C LEU A 325 -10.20 10.50 -9.72
N ASP A 326 -10.84 11.64 -9.48
CA ASP A 326 -12.25 11.86 -9.80
C ASP A 326 -12.37 12.23 -11.28
N CYS A 327 -12.94 11.33 -12.05
CA CYS A 327 -13.10 11.46 -13.49
C CYS A 327 -14.56 11.76 -13.91
N LYS A 328 -15.45 12.07 -12.96
CA LYS A 328 -16.86 12.36 -13.24
C LYS A 328 -17.05 13.52 -14.21
N GLY A 329 -16.14 14.51 -14.18
CA GLY A 329 -16.12 15.64 -15.12
C GLY A 329 -15.94 15.26 -16.59
N LEU A 330 -15.50 14.01 -16.90
CA LEU A 330 -15.44 13.49 -18.26
C LEU A 330 -16.80 13.07 -18.82
N GLY A 331 -17.87 12.94 -17.98
CA GLY A 331 -19.23 12.70 -18.40
C GLY A 331 -19.48 11.32 -19.02
N PHE A 332 -18.80 10.26 -18.53
CA PHE A 332 -19.11 8.89 -18.93
C PHE A 332 -20.36 8.37 -18.23
N GLY A 333 -21.16 7.57 -18.95
CA GLY A 333 -22.41 7.00 -18.44
C GLY A 333 -22.19 5.77 -17.55
N SER A 334 -21.00 5.16 -17.59
CA SER A 334 -20.68 3.98 -16.78
C SER A 334 -19.18 3.90 -16.47
N GLN A 335 -18.85 3.16 -15.41
CA GLN A 335 -17.47 2.87 -15.04
C GLN A 335 -16.72 2.08 -16.15
N ALA A 336 -17.43 1.17 -16.82
CA ALA A 336 -16.85 0.40 -17.93
C ALA A 336 -16.41 1.31 -19.10
N GLU A 337 -17.23 2.29 -19.48
CA GLU A 337 -16.87 3.28 -20.51
C GLU A 337 -15.65 4.12 -20.09
N LEU A 338 -15.59 4.53 -18.84
CA LEU A 338 -14.43 5.25 -18.29
C LEU A 338 -13.15 4.42 -18.41
N ILE A 339 -13.18 3.15 -18.03
CA ILE A 339 -12.02 2.26 -18.11
C ILE A 339 -11.60 1.99 -19.56
N ASP A 340 -12.58 1.83 -20.47
CA ASP A 340 -12.31 1.63 -21.89
C ASP A 340 -11.72 2.90 -22.54
N PHE A 341 -12.12 4.09 -22.08
CA PHE A 341 -11.49 5.34 -22.48
C PHE A 341 -10.01 5.37 -22.13
N PHE A 342 -9.62 5.14 -20.88
CA PHE A 342 -8.22 5.08 -20.47
C PHE A 342 -7.45 4.01 -21.25
N ARG A 343 -8.03 2.83 -21.43
CA ARG A 343 -7.44 1.73 -22.18
C ARG A 343 -7.22 2.10 -23.65
N SER A 344 -8.16 2.82 -24.27
CA SER A 344 -8.06 3.29 -25.67
C SER A 344 -6.97 4.34 -25.86
N ALA A 345 -6.72 5.17 -24.85
CA ALA A 345 -5.60 6.10 -24.79
C ALA A 345 -4.24 5.39 -24.56
N GLY A 346 -4.25 4.07 -24.33
CA GLY A 346 -3.03 3.30 -24.06
C GLY A 346 -2.52 3.42 -22.63
N VAL A 347 -3.32 3.92 -21.69
CA VAL A 347 -3.00 4.03 -20.27
C VAL A 347 -3.91 3.10 -19.48
N LEU A 348 -3.34 2.15 -18.75
CA LEU A 348 -4.12 1.24 -17.94
C LEU A 348 -4.19 1.77 -16.50
N VAL A 349 -5.39 1.86 -15.97
CA VAL A 349 -5.67 2.29 -14.59
C VAL A 349 -6.51 1.23 -13.89
N THR A 350 -6.62 1.30 -12.56
CA THR A 350 -7.51 0.42 -11.80
C THR A 350 -8.86 1.10 -11.62
N SER A 351 -9.94 0.36 -11.89
CA SER A 351 -11.31 0.84 -11.69
C SER A 351 -11.59 1.17 -10.22
N GLY A 352 -12.38 2.22 -9.98
CA GLY A 352 -12.87 2.55 -8.64
C GLY A 352 -13.67 1.42 -8.00
N GLU A 353 -14.42 0.67 -8.79
CA GLU A 353 -15.21 -0.49 -8.35
C GLU A 353 -14.38 -1.56 -7.64
N GLU A 354 -13.06 -1.69 -7.96
CA GLU A 354 -12.16 -2.63 -7.28
C GLU A 354 -11.83 -2.22 -5.82
N PHE A 355 -12.18 -0.98 -5.43
CA PHE A 355 -11.92 -0.45 -4.08
C PHE A 355 -13.19 -0.21 -3.27
N ASP A 356 -14.33 -0.13 -3.93
CA ASP A 356 -15.63 0.03 -3.29
C ASP A 356 -16.72 -0.66 -4.13
N HIS A 357 -17.24 -1.76 -3.62
CA HIS A 357 -18.23 -2.59 -4.33
C HIS A 357 -19.68 -2.11 -4.14
N ASN A 358 -19.86 -0.95 -3.48
CA ASN A 358 -21.20 -0.38 -3.23
C ASN A 358 -21.54 0.81 -4.14
N GLY A 359 -20.73 1.01 -5.21
CA GLY A 359 -20.97 2.07 -6.21
C GLY A 359 -20.53 3.47 -5.77
N ARG A 360 -19.96 3.64 -4.57
CA ARG A 360 -19.51 4.96 -4.09
C ARG A 360 -18.26 5.47 -4.82
N ALA A 361 -17.52 4.57 -5.46
CA ALA A 361 -16.32 4.87 -6.23
C ALA A 361 -16.57 4.89 -7.76
N ASP A 362 -17.83 4.97 -8.20
CA ASP A 362 -18.15 5.15 -9.60
C ASP A 362 -17.67 6.53 -10.09
N GLY A 363 -17.06 6.53 -11.27
CA GLY A 363 -16.40 7.70 -11.83
C GLY A 363 -14.99 7.97 -11.30
N TYR A 364 -14.47 7.12 -10.40
CA TYR A 364 -13.09 7.20 -9.92
C TYR A 364 -12.20 6.14 -10.56
N VAL A 365 -10.90 6.46 -10.63
CA VAL A 365 -9.84 5.51 -10.99
C VAL A 365 -8.63 5.69 -10.09
N ARG A 366 -7.88 4.59 -9.85
CA ARG A 366 -6.54 4.67 -9.25
C ARG A 366 -5.47 4.59 -10.34
N MET A 367 -4.54 5.52 -10.33
CA MET A 367 -3.38 5.57 -11.21
C MET A 367 -2.08 5.60 -10.40
N ALA A 368 -1.09 4.79 -10.80
CA ALA A 368 0.26 4.87 -10.24
C ALA A 368 1.07 5.94 -11.00
N TYR A 369 1.88 6.71 -10.24
CA TYR A 369 2.80 7.71 -10.80
C TYR A 369 4.27 7.49 -10.38
N GLY A 370 4.57 6.33 -9.77
CA GLY A 370 5.93 5.88 -9.45
C GLY A 370 6.67 5.36 -10.69
N PHE A 371 6.76 6.19 -11.73
CA PHE A 371 7.36 5.90 -13.04
C PHE A 371 8.53 6.83 -13.34
N PRO A 372 9.47 6.46 -14.25
CA PRO A 372 10.35 7.42 -14.89
C PRO A 372 9.54 8.60 -15.46
N ARG A 373 10.01 9.84 -15.24
CA ARG A 373 9.28 11.06 -15.59
C ARG A 373 8.79 11.06 -17.05
N THR A 374 9.59 10.61 -17.98
CA THR A 374 9.23 10.57 -19.41
C THR A 374 8.07 9.62 -19.71
N GLN A 375 7.95 8.50 -18.98
CA GLN A 375 6.79 7.60 -19.11
C GLN A 375 5.53 8.20 -18.52
N LEU A 376 5.63 8.90 -17.38
CA LEU A 376 4.49 9.64 -16.81
C LEU A 376 4.02 10.75 -17.77
N GLN A 377 4.95 11.50 -18.35
CA GLN A 377 4.65 12.53 -19.35
C GLN A 377 3.93 11.94 -20.55
N ASP A 378 4.45 10.85 -21.13
CA ASP A 378 3.83 10.17 -22.26
C ASP A 378 2.40 9.72 -21.95
N ALA A 379 2.16 9.14 -20.76
CA ALA A 379 0.82 8.74 -20.35
C ALA A 379 -0.15 9.92 -20.26
N LEU A 380 0.29 11.03 -19.67
CA LEU A 380 -0.54 12.22 -19.47
C LEU A 380 -0.84 12.93 -20.80
N GLU A 381 0.12 13.01 -21.72
CA GLU A 381 -0.11 13.58 -23.06
C GLU A 381 -1.09 12.75 -23.89
N ARG A 382 -1.02 11.41 -23.79
CA ARG A 382 -2.00 10.53 -24.43
C ARG A 382 -3.41 10.73 -23.88
N LEU A 383 -3.54 10.90 -22.56
CA LEU A 383 -4.83 11.19 -21.94
C LEU A 383 -5.37 12.55 -22.38
N ALA A 384 -4.53 13.59 -22.40
CA ALA A 384 -4.93 14.92 -22.88
C ALA A 384 -5.44 14.88 -24.33
N ALA A 385 -4.68 14.24 -25.23
CA ALA A 385 -5.10 14.08 -26.64
C ALA A 385 -6.43 13.31 -26.78
N ALA A 386 -6.66 12.29 -25.93
CA ALA A 386 -7.91 11.53 -25.95
C ALA A 386 -9.10 12.38 -25.44
N VAL A 387 -8.90 13.22 -24.44
CA VAL A 387 -9.94 14.14 -23.92
C VAL A 387 -10.24 15.22 -24.93
N GLU A 388 -9.23 15.83 -25.56
CA GLU A 388 -9.40 16.85 -26.60
C GLU A 388 -10.20 16.29 -27.80
N LYS A 389 -9.87 15.08 -28.25
CA LYS A 389 -10.60 14.41 -29.34
C LYS A 389 -12.07 14.19 -28.98
N ARG A 390 -12.35 13.70 -27.77
CA ARG A 390 -13.72 13.48 -27.28
C ARG A 390 -14.52 14.79 -27.24
N GLY A 391 -13.90 15.89 -26.78
CA GLY A 391 -14.53 17.22 -26.72
C GLY A 391 -14.90 17.76 -28.11
N GLY A 392 -14.10 17.46 -29.14
CA GLY A 392 -14.40 17.78 -30.53
C GLY A 392 -15.60 17.01 -31.10
N ASP A 393 -15.70 15.72 -30.76
CA ASP A 393 -16.81 14.85 -31.23
C ASP A 393 -18.18 15.18 -30.59
N ILE A 394 -18.22 15.93 -29.47
CA ILE A 394 -19.47 16.36 -28.80
C ILE A 394 -20.04 17.66 -29.43
N HIS A 395 -19.23 18.40 -30.18
CA HIS A 395 -19.59 19.68 -30.81
C HIS A 395 -19.86 19.57 -32.31
N GLU A 396 -19.69 18.40 -32.95
CA GLU A 396 -20.15 18.08 -34.29
C GLU A 396 -21.51 17.33 -34.25
#